data_9e95527a947714a03c26860af4529d90
#
_entry.id   9e95527a947714a03c26860af4529d90
#
_cell.length_a   1.000
_cell.length_b   1.000
_cell.length_c   1.000
_cell.angle_alpha   90.00
_cell.angle_beta   90.00
_cell.angle_gamma   90.00
#
_symmetry.space_group_name_H-M   'P 1'
#
loop_
_entity.id
_entity.type
_entity.pdbx_description
1 polymer ?
#
loop_
_entity_poly.entity_id
_entity_poly.type
_entity_poly.pdbx_seq_one_letter_code
_entity_poly.pdbx_strand_id
1 'polypeptide(L)'
;MEQQQTTSAMSGTGYLVVQVTTAASAIPLEGAFVTVSRVDTDSADVLFELRSGRDGKTPRVPLPTPARAASQQPGEIPPYAVYGVEVSHDGYETVIFQPIPIFDGVTAIQQADLIPVPVNENTDALQRNRPRIYETPEGPL
;
A
#
# COMPACT_ATOMS: atom_id res chain seq x y z
N MET A 1 -20.40 -15.77 16.61
CA MET A 1 -19.84 -15.19 17.84
C MET A 1 -18.39 -14.82 17.67
N GLU A 2 -17.59 -15.69 17.09
CA GLU A 2 -16.22 -15.36 16.78
C GLU A 2 -16.13 -14.19 15.81
N GLN A 3 -17.08 -14.09 14.91
CA GLN A 3 -17.09 -12.98 13.95
C GLN A 3 -17.32 -11.65 14.64
N GLN A 4 -18.07 -11.63 15.73
CA GLN A 4 -18.29 -10.40 16.46
C GLN A 4 -17.00 -9.93 17.13
N GLN A 5 -16.21 -10.84 17.65
CA GLN A 5 -14.95 -10.47 18.25
C GLN A 5 -13.97 -9.93 17.21
N THR A 6 -13.94 -10.56 16.04
CA THR A 6 -13.10 -10.08 14.96
C THR A 6 -13.52 -8.70 14.51
N THR A 7 -14.84 -8.47 14.40
CA THR A 7 -15.37 -7.17 14.03
C THR A 7 -14.99 -6.12 15.06
N SER A 8 -15.06 -6.46 16.34
CA SER A 8 -14.70 -5.54 17.40
C SER A 8 -13.23 -5.16 17.34
N ALA A 9 -12.35 -6.16 17.03
CA ALA A 9 -10.92 -5.91 16.95
C ALA A 9 -10.55 -4.98 15.81
N MET A 10 -11.37 -4.95 14.75
CA MET A 10 -11.12 -4.13 13.56
C MET A 10 -12.19 -3.07 13.40
N SER A 11 -12.59 -2.45 14.50
CA SER A 11 -13.67 -1.47 14.46
C SER A 11 -13.20 -0.06 14.11
N GLY A 12 -11.90 0.15 13.96
CA GLY A 12 -11.38 1.44 13.53
C GLY A 12 -11.26 1.50 12.01
N THR A 13 -10.98 2.69 11.52
CA THR A 13 -10.77 2.94 10.09
C THR A 13 -9.61 3.91 9.91
N GLY A 14 -8.61 3.48 9.19
CA GLY A 14 -7.55 4.36 8.72
C GLY A 14 -7.69 4.59 7.24
N TYR A 15 -6.81 5.40 6.68
CA TYR A 15 -6.93 5.78 5.28
C TYR A 15 -5.56 5.72 4.61
N LEU A 16 -5.58 5.50 3.31
CA LEU A 16 -4.36 5.40 2.53
C LEU A 16 -4.50 6.20 1.25
N VAL A 17 -3.47 6.97 0.94
CA VAL A 17 -3.26 7.62 -0.35
C VAL A 17 -1.91 7.16 -0.85
N VAL A 18 -1.82 6.76 -2.12
CA VAL A 18 -0.53 6.46 -2.74
C VAL A 18 -0.19 7.61 -3.67
N GLN A 19 1.01 8.14 -3.52
CA GLN A 19 1.50 9.21 -4.37
C GLN A 19 2.57 8.65 -5.31
N VAL A 20 2.27 8.64 -6.60
CA VAL A 20 3.12 8.01 -7.60
C VAL A 20 3.88 9.10 -8.34
N THR A 21 5.20 8.97 -8.35
CA THR A 21 6.09 9.95 -8.98
C THR A 21 7.19 9.23 -9.73
N THR A 22 8.01 10.00 -10.43
CA THR A 22 9.26 9.53 -11.01
C THR A 22 10.30 10.64 -10.91
N ALA A 23 11.51 10.37 -11.35
CA ALA A 23 12.62 11.35 -11.33
C ALA A 23 12.87 11.89 -9.93
N ALA A 24 13.06 10.98 -8.97
CA ALA A 24 13.34 11.32 -7.57
C ALA A 24 12.24 12.22 -7.00
N SER A 25 11.00 11.84 -7.24
CA SER A 25 9.78 12.54 -6.76
C SER A 25 9.53 13.89 -7.41
N ALA A 26 10.25 14.23 -8.46
CA ALA A 26 10.10 15.52 -9.10
C ALA A 26 8.89 15.59 -10.03
N ILE A 27 8.44 14.47 -10.55
CA ILE A 27 7.39 14.44 -11.56
C ILE A 27 6.28 13.51 -11.12
N PRO A 28 5.05 14.02 -10.94
CA PRO A 28 3.92 13.14 -10.66
C PRO A 28 3.56 12.30 -11.89
N LEU A 29 3.14 11.07 -11.64
CA LEU A 29 2.73 10.16 -12.71
C LEU A 29 1.23 9.94 -12.64
N GLU A 30 0.56 10.31 -13.72
CA GLU A 30 -0.87 10.06 -13.88
C GLU A 30 -1.08 8.68 -14.50
N GLY A 31 -2.15 8.01 -14.09
CA GLY A 31 -2.57 6.76 -14.71
C GLY A 31 -1.84 5.52 -14.23
N ALA A 32 -1.08 5.62 -13.14
CA ALA A 32 -0.46 4.43 -12.56
C ALA A 32 -1.52 3.52 -11.96
N PHE A 33 -1.31 2.22 -12.09
CA PHE A 33 -2.18 1.23 -11.46
C PHE A 33 -1.71 0.98 -10.04
N VAL A 34 -2.63 1.06 -9.09
CA VAL A 34 -2.32 0.86 -7.68
C VAL A 34 -3.27 -0.17 -7.12
N THR A 35 -2.73 -1.24 -6.59
CA THR A 35 -3.51 -2.33 -6.01
C THR A 35 -3.21 -2.38 -4.52
N VAL A 36 -4.26 -2.28 -3.71
CA VAL A 36 -4.15 -2.38 -2.25
C VAL A 36 -4.69 -3.72 -1.81
N SER A 37 -3.91 -4.45 -1.02
CA SER A 37 -4.27 -5.80 -0.63
C SER A 37 -3.88 -6.07 0.82
N ARG A 38 -4.43 -7.16 1.36
CA ARG A 38 -4.04 -7.65 2.67
C ARG A 38 -2.73 -8.41 2.54
N VAL A 39 -1.92 -8.36 3.61
CA VAL A 39 -0.65 -9.11 3.62
C VAL A 39 -0.65 -10.25 4.62
N ASP A 40 -1.70 -10.39 5.39
CA ASP A 40 -1.76 -11.39 6.46
C ASP A 40 -2.45 -12.68 6.03
N THR A 41 -2.75 -12.83 4.75
CA THR A 41 -3.42 -14.02 4.23
C THR A 41 -2.55 -14.69 3.18
N ASP A 42 -2.76 -15.99 3.02
CA ASP A 42 -2.03 -16.75 2.01
C ASP A 42 -2.46 -16.39 0.60
N SER A 43 -3.68 -15.90 0.45
CA SER A 43 -4.17 -15.45 -0.84
C SER A 43 -4.14 -13.93 -0.88
N ALA A 44 -3.78 -13.40 -2.03
CA ALA A 44 -3.74 -11.96 -2.20
C ALA A 44 -5.17 -11.42 -2.26
N ASP A 45 -5.67 -10.97 -1.13
CA ASP A 45 -6.98 -10.35 -1.07
C ASP A 45 -6.87 -8.89 -1.51
N VAL A 46 -7.24 -8.65 -2.76
CA VAL A 46 -7.24 -7.30 -3.31
C VAL A 46 -8.44 -6.56 -2.77
N LEU A 47 -8.19 -5.44 -2.11
CA LEU A 47 -9.24 -4.61 -1.54
C LEU A 47 -9.62 -3.46 -2.45
N PHE A 48 -8.63 -2.86 -3.11
CA PHE A 48 -8.87 -1.72 -4.00
C PHE A 48 -7.95 -1.79 -5.20
N GLU A 49 -8.49 -1.40 -6.36
CA GLU A 49 -7.71 -1.17 -7.57
C GLU A 49 -7.95 0.27 -7.96
N LEU A 50 -6.88 1.06 -7.97
CA LEU A 50 -6.97 2.50 -8.12
C LEU A 50 -6.06 2.97 -9.23
N ARG A 51 -6.29 4.21 -9.66
CA ARG A 51 -5.40 4.87 -10.59
C ARG A 51 -4.98 6.23 -10.04
N SER A 52 -3.74 6.61 -10.30
CA SER A 52 -3.27 7.92 -9.89
C SER A 52 -3.81 8.99 -10.82
N GLY A 53 -4.10 10.17 -10.24
CA GLY A 53 -4.55 11.32 -10.99
C GLY A 53 -3.39 12.15 -11.50
N ARG A 54 -3.72 13.36 -11.99
CA ARG A 54 -2.72 14.26 -12.56
C ARG A 54 -1.64 14.65 -11.56
N ASP A 55 -2.01 14.73 -10.30
CA ASP A 55 -1.07 15.05 -9.22
C ASP A 55 -0.29 13.83 -8.75
N GLY A 56 -0.48 12.68 -9.38
CA GLY A 56 0.16 11.45 -8.99
C GLY A 56 -0.51 10.75 -7.83
N LYS A 57 -1.56 11.30 -7.27
CA LYS A 57 -2.19 10.74 -6.07
C LYS A 57 -3.40 9.90 -6.45
N THR A 58 -3.57 8.81 -5.70
CA THR A 58 -4.79 8.03 -5.79
C THR A 58 -5.87 8.67 -4.93
N PRO A 59 -7.13 8.29 -5.14
CA PRO A 59 -8.17 8.62 -4.17
C PRO A 59 -7.83 8.02 -2.82
N ARG A 60 -8.28 8.69 -1.77
CA ARG A 60 -8.11 8.20 -0.42
C ARG A 60 -9.06 7.03 -0.19
N VAL A 61 -8.54 5.91 0.30
CA VAL A 61 -9.36 4.74 0.54
C VAL A 61 -9.36 4.37 2.02
N PRO A 62 -10.52 3.92 2.55
CA PRO A 62 -10.62 3.49 3.93
C PRO A 62 -10.15 2.05 4.07
N LEU A 63 -9.44 1.78 5.17
CA LEU A 63 -8.94 0.44 5.46
C LEU A 63 -9.25 0.10 6.93
N PRO A 64 -9.75 -1.11 7.19
CA PRO A 64 -10.02 -1.52 8.57
C PRO A 64 -8.77 -1.54 9.43
N THR A 65 -8.89 -1.06 10.64
CA THR A 65 -7.79 -1.06 11.62
C THR A 65 -8.35 -1.40 13.00
N PRO A 66 -7.48 -1.78 13.95
CA PRO A 66 -7.92 -1.79 15.35
C PRO A 66 -8.33 -0.38 15.76
N ALA A 67 -9.33 -0.29 16.63
CA ALA A 67 -9.77 1.00 17.13
C ALA A 67 -8.68 1.63 18.00
N ARG A 68 -8.63 2.96 17.98
CA ARG A 68 -7.66 3.69 18.80
C ARG A 68 -7.80 3.34 20.28
N ALA A 69 -9.04 3.18 20.74
CA ALA A 69 -9.28 2.82 22.13
C ALA A 69 -8.68 1.47 22.49
N ALA A 70 -8.68 0.52 21.57
CA ALA A 70 -8.08 -0.78 21.82
C ALA A 70 -6.57 -0.70 21.94
N SER A 71 -5.94 0.20 21.19
CA SER A 71 -4.49 0.34 21.23
C SER A 71 -3.99 1.00 22.49
N GLN A 72 -4.86 1.61 23.28
CA GLN A 72 -4.49 2.25 24.52
C GLN A 72 -4.47 1.28 25.70
N GLN A 73 -4.96 0.06 25.51
CA GLN A 73 -4.98 -0.93 26.56
C GLN A 73 -3.76 -1.83 26.44
N PRO A 74 -3.13 -2.18 27.56
CA PRO A 74 -2.06 -3.18 27.50
C PRO A 74 -2.67 -4.48 27.02
N GLY A 75 -2.14 -5.02 25.95
CA GLY A 75 -2.70 -6.23 25.40
C GLY A 75 -1.95 -6.69 24.19
N GLU A 76 -2.54 -7.65 23.53
CA GLU A 76 -1.92 -8.33 22.42
C GLU A 76 -2.30 -7.73 21.06
N ILE A 77 -3.25 -6.78 21.03
CA ILE A 77 -3.70 -6.20 19.78
C ILE A 77 -2.72 -5.12 19.35
N PRO A 78 -2.11 -5.26 18.16
CA PRO A 78 -1.24 -4.19 17.68
C PRO A 78 -2.05 -2.93 17.43
N PRO A 79 -1.44 -1.75 17.54
CA PRO A 79 -2.15 -0.49 17.35
C PRO A 79 -2.48 -0.19 15.89
N TYR A 80 -2.18 -1.07 14.97
CA TYR A 80 -2.32 -0.82 13.54
C TYR A 80 -2.63 -2.11 12.82
N ALA A 81 -3.14 -1.98 11.59
CA ALA A 81 -3.25 -3.08 10.65
C ALA A 81 -2.22 -2.89 9.54
N VAL A 82 -1.88 -3.96 8.83
CA VAL A 82 -0.86 -3.89 7.79
C VAL A 82 -1.46 -4.28 6.45
N TYR A 83 -1.02 -3.57 5.42
CA TYR A 83 -1.50 -3.77 4.07
C TYR A 83 -0.34 -3.74 3.10
N GLY A 84 -0.59 -4.20 1.88
CA GLY A 84 0.39 -4.14 0.81
C GLY A 84 -0.13 -3.30 -0.34
N VAL A 85 0.80 -2.69 -1.07
CA VAL A 85 0.48 -1.86 -2.23
C VAL A 85 1.41 -2.27 -3.37
N GLU A 86 0.82 -2.54 -4.51
CA GLU A 86 1.58 -2.77 -5.74
C GLU A 86 1.30 -1.62 -6.69
N VAL A 87 2.36 -1.02 -7.23
CA VAL A 87 2.25 0.12 -8.14
C VAL A 87 2.93 -0.22 -9.45
N SER A 88 2.22 -0.02 -10.56
CA SER A 88 2.76 -0.27 -11.89
C SER A 88 2.33 0.82 -12.85
N HIS A 89 3.13 1.02 -13.87
CA HIS A 89 2.85 1.97 -14.94
C HIS A 89 3.65 1.55 -16.17
N ASP A 90 3.06 1.73 -17.34
CA ASP A 90 3.74 1.40 -18.59
C ASP A 90 5.07 2.14 -18.67
N GLY A 91 6.11 1.41 -18.98
CA GLY A 91 7.45 2.00 -19.12
C GLY A 91 8.21 2.12 -17.81
N TYR A 92 7.67 1.62 -16.71
CA TYR A 92 8.30 1.72 -15.40
C TYR A 92 8.34 0.36 -14.73
N GLU A 93 9.29 0.18 -13.84
CA GLU A 93 9.37 -1.03 -13.03
C GLU A 93 8.21 -1.05 -12.03
N THR A 94 7.63 -2.24 -11.85
CA THR A 94 6.60 -2.44 -10.83
C THR A 94 7.26 -2.49 -9.46
N VAL A 95 6.64 -1.85 -8.47
CA VAL A 95 7.14 -1.87 -7.10
C VAL A 95 6.05 -2.37 -6.16
N ILE A 96 6.48 -3.01 -5.09
CA ILE A 96 5.59 -3.50 -4.04
C ILE A 96 6.09 -2.97 -2.71
N PHE A 97 5.18 -2.38 -1.94
CA PHE A 97 5.45 -1.89 -0.59
C PHE A 97 4.64 -2.72 0.39
N GLN A 98 5.33 -3.39 1.30
CA GLN A 98 4.67 -4.17 2.34
C GLN A 98 5.65 -4.49 3.46
N PRO A 99 5.21 -4.51 4.72
CA PRO A 99 3.87 -4.11 5.15
C PRO A 99 3.78 -2.59 5.33
N ILE A 100 2.59 -2.06 5.09
CA ILE A 100 2.31 -0.64 5.34
C ILE A 100 1.40 -0.57 6.56
N PRO A 101 1.83 0.04 7.66
CA PRO A 101 0.98 0.13 8.84
C PRO A 101 -0.06 1.25 8.67
N ILE A 102 -1.30 0.92 9.00
CA ILE A 102 -2.42 1.85 8.91
C ILE A 102 -3.04 1.97 10.29
N PHE A 103 -3.23 3.20 10.75
CA PHE A 103 -3.70 3.50 12.08
C PHE A 103 -5.09 4.12 12.03
N ASP A 104 -5.90 3.83 13.04
CA ASP A 104 -7.26 4.37 13.16
C ASP A 104 -7.23 5.90 13.11
N GLY A 105 -8.07 6.47 12.26
CA GLY A 105 -8.22 7.91 12.14
C GLY A 105 -7.10 8.64 11.44
N VAL A 106 -6.12 7.92 10.91
CA VAL A 106 -4.93 8.52 10.31
C VAL A 106 -4.92 8.24 8.82
N THR A 107 -4.58 9.25 8.03
CA THR A 107 -4.34 9.06 6.59
C THR A 107 -2.85 8.88 6.37
N ALA A 108 -2.49 7.69 5.89
CA ALA A 108 -1.11 7.41 5.52
C ALA A 108 -0.88 7.78 4.06
N ILE A 109 0.27 8.32 3.75
CA ILE A 109 0.66 8.61 2.38
C ILE A 109 1.86 7.75 2.04
N GLN A 110 1.68 6.84 1.09
CA GLN A 110 2.76 5.99 0.63
C GLN A 110 3.37 6.58 -0.62
N GLN A 111 4.63 6.97 -0.54
CA GLN A 111 5.36 7.49 -1.69
C GLN A 111 5.83 6.33 -2.55
N ALA A 112 5.59 6.43 -3.85
CA ALA A 112 6.02 5.42 -4.81
C ALA A 112 6.73 6.13 -5.96
N ASP A 113 8.06 6.16 -5.90
CA ASP A 113 8.86 6.78 -6.94
C ASP A 113 9.28 5.69 -7.93
N LEU A 114 8.74 5.73 -9.13
CA LEU A 114 8.94 4.67 -10.11
C LEU A 114 10.18 4.94 -10.95
N ILE A 115 10.84 3.85 -11.31
CA ILE A 115 12.07 3.90 -12.09
C ILE A 115 11.73 3.44 -13.51
N PRO A 116 12.10 4.23 -14.53
CA PRO A 116 11.84 3.81 -15.91
C PRO A 116 12.60 2.53 -16.25
N VAL A 117 11.94 1.68 -17.01
CA VAL A 117 12.58 0.49 -17.55
C VAL A 117 13.42 0.92 -18.75
N PRO A 118 14.68 0.52 -18.83
CA PRO A 118 15.51 0.87 -19.99
C PRO A 118 14.89 0.32 -21.27
N VAL A 119 14.90 1.13 -22.33
CA VAL A 119 14.43 0.69 -23.63
C VAL A 119 15.57 -0.06 -24.29
N ASN A 120 15.63 -1.34 -24.00
CA ASN A 120 16.63 -2.22 -24.59
C ASN A 120 15.89 -3.45 -25.08
N GLU A 121 15.87 -3.63 -26.39
CA GLU A 121 15.12 -4.73 -26.98
C GLU A 121 15.60 -6.09 -26.53
N ASN A 122 16.85 -6.18 -26.15
CA ASN A 122 17.43 -7.43 -25.71
C ASN A 122 17.21 -7.68 -24.21
N THR A 123 16.67 -6.71 -23.53
CA THR A 123 16.34 -6.91 -22.13
C THR A 123 15.13 -7.82 -22.05
N ASP A 124 15.30 -8.92 -21.39
CA ASP A 124 14.25 -9.91 -21.28
C ASP A 124 12.98 -9.33 -20.73
N ALA A 125 11.86 -9.70 -21.36
CA ALA A 125 10.55 -9.39 -20.82
C ALA A 125 10.41 -9.87 -19.37
N LEU A 126 11.16 -10.90 -19.00
CA LEU A 126 11.17 -11.39 -17.64
C LEU A 126 11.65 -10.35 -16.65
N GLN A 127 12.66 -9.56 -17.00
CA GLN A 127 13.13 -8.53 -16.11
C GLN A 127 12.12 -7.40 -15.95
N ARG A 128 11.36 -7.12 -16.99
CA ARG A 128 10.31 -6.10 -16.92
C ARG A 128 9.18 -6.50 -15.99
N ASN A 129 8.96 -7.80 -15.86
CA ASN A 129 7.87 -8.31 -15.06
C ASN A 129 8.26 -8.59 -13.62
N ARG A 130 9.52 -8.38 -13.28
CA ARG A 130 9.95 -8.58 -11.90
C ARG A 130 9.63 -7.33 -11.09
N PRO A 131 8.77 -7.45 -10.08
CA PRO A 131 8.51 -6.30 -9.23
C PRO A 131 9.69 -6.03 -8.32
N ARG A 132 9.93 -4.76 -8.06
CA ARG A 132 10.87 -4.35 -7.04
C ARG A 132 10.11 -4.25 -5.72
N ILE A 133 10.60 -4.97 -4.72
CA ILE A 133 9.92 -5.07 -3.44
C ILE A 133 10.69 -4.25 -2.42
N TYR A 134 9.98 -3.33 -1.77
CA TYR A 134 10.52 -2.54 -0.68
C TYR A 134 9.79 -2.95 0.59
N GLU A 135 10.56 -3.41 1.56
CA GLU A 135 9.99 -3.74 2.87
C GLU A 135 10.03 -2.51 3.74
N THR A 136 8.86 -2.04 4.16
CA THR A 136 8.80 -0.91 5.06
C THR A 136 8.92 -1.41 6.50
N PRO A 137 9.51 -0.60 7.39
CA PRO A 137 9.59 -1.02 8.79
C PRO A 137 8.19 -1.20 9.36
N GLU A 138 8.02 -2.26 10.13
CA GLU A 138 6.75 -2.50 10.79
C GLU A 138 6.60 -1.54 11.93
N GLY A 139 5.69 -0.60 11.78
CA GLY A 139 5.30 0.23 12.89
C GLY A 139 6.44 0.90 13.63
N PRO A 140 6.14 1.67 14.62
CA PRO A 140 7.16 2.24 15.49
C PRO A 140 7.69 1.17 16.41
N LEU A 141 8.98 1.12 16.54
CA LEU A 141 9.62 0.18 17.44
C LEU A 141 10.03 0.88 18.71
#